data_16410ce191057a721a28e8013560eafb
#
_entry.id   16410ce191057a721a28e8013560eafb
#
_cell.length_a   1.000
_cell.length_b   1.000
_cell.length_c   1.000
_cell.angle_alpha   90.00
_cell.angle_beta   90.00
_cell.angle_gamma   90.00
#
_symmetry.space_group_name_H-M   'P 1'
#
loop_
_entity.id
_entity.type
_entity.pdbx_description
1 polymer ?
#
loop_
_entity_poly.entity_id
_entity_poly.type
_entity_poly.pdbx_seq_one_letter_code
_entity_poly.pdbx_strand_id
1 'polypeptide(L)'
;MDLLKDFAQKDMIEQIICLDEIKESRLVEAIPALWNLYANPLGDQAVDEMVYHTLFDLLAGREQEIIAGLGHESEAVRLMCIRRAADGGSPALKAALVKLLATASGNELVSEVIRALGSYKDADLTEILLPYLKHDDYSVVAWAMRGLAGIHDLKVRDALMAMVSESREVHNVDAGCDLRTALAVENIANFPDETTADFLIGFIHHANPSFRRVVISTLAGMGEDILPALERCLETGDKDEKIMAANVIGMTGKKRGADILVAHLEKGADANLKFAIYEGLGRISSMRSVIGLTDGLAEGDDLVLIAVVTALDHQCNPGVVKVLNETIARGDAQSGRVLSAIITSHARKVFAALYTESGQRGSLLAAVQKSGDHEAIGAFRAELARIGGEQAAKDIQQLSLGEVGAKEKRILAADDSKAMLFFYKGVAADLGMELITVEDGKKAFDYLQMDSEFDLIITDMNMPNMDGLELTREIRKKPEWAKIPVLMATTESEKTQSELARQAGVTDFITKPFSKDDFKAKIGRMFA
;
A
#
# COMPACT_ATOMS: atom_id res chain seq x y z
N MET A 1 19.84 52.26 -7.96
CA MET A 1 18.63 53.02 -7.62
C MET A 1 17.98 53.72 -8.83
N ASP A 2 18.71 54.11 -9.85
CA ASP A 2 18.10 54.74 -11.04
C ASP A 2 17.25 53.80 -11.90
N LEU A 3 17.58 52.49 -11.93
CA LEU A 3 16.88 51.48 -12.75
C LEU A 3 15.41 51.27 -12.35
N LEU A 4 15.08 51.39 -11.07
CA LEU A 4 13.70 51.26 -10.57
C LEU A 4 12.95 52.59 -10.45
N LYS A 5 13.57 53.72 -10.85
CA LYS A 5 12.89 55.01 -10.90
C LYS A 5 11.80 54.98 -11.97
N ASP A 6 10.61 55.41 -11.59
CA ASP A 6 9.42 55.41 -12.46
C ASP A 6 9.08 54.07 -13.10
N PHE A 7 9.49 52.94 -12.46
CA PHE A 7 9.37 51.58 -12.98
C PHE A 7 7.94 51.23 -13.42
N ALA A 8 6.93 51.60 -12.63
CA ALA A 8 5.52 51.34 -12.96
C ALA A 8 5.00 52.10 -14.19
N GLN A 9 5.74 53.10 -14.67
CA GLN A 9 5.37 53.93 -15.86
C GLN A 9 6.06 53.43 -17.14
N LYS A 10 7.05 52.52 -17.01
CA LYS A 10 7.78 51.94 -18.14
C LYS A 10 6.90 50.90 -18.82
N ASP A 11 7.14 50.67 -20.11
CA ASP A 11 6.49 49.54 -20.79
C ASP A 11 7.02 48.19 -20.29
N MET A 12 6.29 47.10 -20.58
CA MET A 12 6.61 45.75 -20.12
C MET A 12 8.04 45.33 -20.53
N ILE A 13 8.50 45.64 -21.73
CA ILE A 13 9.83 45.29 -22.22
C ILE A 13 10.91 45.99 -21.44
N GLU A 14 10.75 47.31 -21.24
CA GLU A 14 11.66 48.14 -20.42
C GLU A 14 11.72 47.66 -18.96
N GLN A 15 10.57 47.24 -18.41
CA GLN A 15 10.50 46.66 -17.05
C GLN A 15 11.30 45.36 -16.95
N ILE A 16 11.14 44.46 -17.90
CA ILE A 16 11.89 43.19 -17.94
C ILE A 16 13.39 43.43 -18.09
N ILE A 17 13.81 44.32 -18.99
CA ILE A 17 15.22 44.70 -19.18
C ILE A 17 15.84 45.25 -17.89
N CYS A 18 15.12 46.13 -17.18
CA CYS A 18 15.57 46.65 -15.88
C CYS A 18 15.75 45.53 -14.83
N LEU A 19 14.82 44.57 -14.76
CA LEU A 19 14.90 43.45 -13.82
C LEU A 19 16.05 42.53 -14.16
N ASP A 20 16.28 42.21 -15.45
CA ASP A 20 17.42 41.44 -15.91
C ASP A 20 18.75 42.10 -15.57
N GLU A 21 18.87 43.42 -15.80
CA GLU A 21 20.09 44.17 -15.45
C GLU A 21 20.37 44.13 -13.94
N ILE A 22 19.33 44.29 -13.11
CA ILE A 22 19.42 44.18 -11.65
C ILE A 22 19.87 42.80 -11.23
N LYS A 23 19.32 41.76 -11.86
CA LYS A 23 19.66 40.35 -11.59
C LYS A 23 21.09 40.02 -11.99
N GLU A 24 21.50 40.37 -13.22
CA GLU A 24 22.83 40.10 -13.75
C GLU A 24 23.93 40.83 -12.98
N SER A 25 23.67 42.13 -12.63
CA SER A 25 24.59 42.95 -11.87
C SER A 25 24.55 42.65 -10.36
N ARG A 26 23.65 41.80 -9.90
CA ARG A 26 23.44 41.47 -8.47
C ARG A 26 23.29 42.68 -7.57
N LEU A 27 22.49 43.65 -8.00
CA LEU A 27 22.31 44.95 -7.30
C LEU A 27 21.50 44.79 -6.01
N VAL A 28 22.20 44.60 -4.88
CA VAL A 28 21.60 44.41 -3.54
C VAL A 28 20.78 45.58 -3.08
N GLU A 29 21.24 46.77 -3.42
CA GLU A 29 20.57 48.02 -3.05
C GLU A 29 19.14 48.16 -3.67
N ALA A 30 18.81 47.31 -4.67
CA ALA A 30 17.49 47.26 -5.26
C ALA A 30 16.47 46.45 -4.41
N ILE A 31 16.92 45.62 -3.46
CA ILE A 31 16.06 44.75 -2.67
C ILE A 31 14.89 45.46 -2.00
N PRO A 32 15.08 46.62 -1.28
CA PRO A 32 13.94 47.30 -0.64
C PRO A 32 12.90 47.81 -1.62
N ALA A 33 13.32 48.25 -2.80
CA ALA A 33 12.39 48.69 -3.85
C ALA A 33 11.66 47.53 -4.51
N LEU A 34 12.36 46.38 -4.71
CA LEU A 34 11.76 45.16 -5.21
C LEU A 34 10.77 44.54 -4.20
N TRP A 35 11.00 44.66 -2.88
CA TRP A 35 10.00 44.26 -1.88
C TRP A 35 8.71 45.07 -2.02
N ASN A 36 8.80 46.38 -2.25
CA ASN A 36 7.63 47.22 -2.48
C ASN A 36 6.85 46.82 -3.74
N LEU A 37 7.56 46.49 -4.84
CA LEU A 37 6.94 46.00 -6.07
C LEU A 37 6.30 44.64 -5.85
N TYR A 38 6.95 43.75 -5.16
CA TYR A 38 6.40 42.39 -4.86
C TYR A 38 5.22 42.47 -3.89
N ALA A 39 5.24 43.40 -2.94
CA ALA A 39 4.12 43.63 -2.02
C ALA A 39 2.91 44.27 -2.71
N ASN A 40 3.13 45.02 -3.79
CA ASN A 40 2.12 45.75 -4.55
C ASN A 40 2.26 45.42 -6.05
N PRO A 41 1.80 44.24 -6.51
CA PRO A 41 1.94 43.83 -7.90
C PRO A 41 1.35 44.81 -8.89
N LEU A 42 1.99 44.94 -10.05
CA LEU A 42 1.54 45.86 -11.10
C LEU A 42 0.36 45.31 -11.91
N GLY A 43 0.08 43.97 -11.78
CA GLY A 43 -1.01 43.29 -12.45
C GLY A 43 -0.65 42.75 -13.84
N ASP A 44 0.60 42.90 -14.27
CA ASP A 44 1.14 42.18 -15.42
C ASP A 44 1.85 40.93 -14.91
N GLN A 45 1.31 39.75 -15.26
CA GLN A 45 1.79 38.47 -14.74
C GLN A 45 3.26 38.24 -15.06
N ALA A 46 3.74 38.59 -16.25
CA ALA A 46 5.11 38.36 -16.66
C ALA A 46 6.10 39.22 -15.86
N VAL A 47 5.74 40.47 -15.63
CA VAL A 47 6.55 41.42 -14.83
C VAL A 47 6.54 41.00 -13.36
N ASP A 48 5.37 40.64 -12.80
CA ASP A 48 5.23 40.25 -11.41
C ASP A 48 6.00 38.96 -11.09
N GLU A 49 5.97 37.96 -12.01
CA GLU A 49 6.80 36.77 -11.90
C GLU A 49 8.30 37.08 -11.99
N MET A 50 8.69 37.99 -12.87
CA MET A 50 10.09 38.43 -12.99
C MET A 50 10.58 39.17 -11.75
N VAL A 51 9.74 40.01 -11.14
CA VAL A 51 10.04 40.66 -9.84
C VAL A 51 10.28 39.60 -8.77
N TYR A 52 9.40 38.55 -8.70
CA TYR A 52 9.56 37.44 -7.78
C TYR A 52 10.91 36.74 -7.97
N HIS A 53 11.21 36.32 -9.19
CA HIS A 53 12.44 35.56 -9.48
C HIS A 53 13.70 36.41 -9.25
N THR A 54 13.71 37.65 -9.68
CA THR A 54 14.85 38.56 -9.46
C THR A 54 15.11 38.76 -7.97
N LEU A 55 14.07 39.06 -7.21
CA LEU A 55 14.19 39.26 -5.76
C LEU A 55 14.61 37.95 -5.05
N PHE A 56 14.01 36.82 -5.41
CA PHE A 56 14.32 35.54 -4.84
C PHE A 56 15.80 35.12 -5.10
N ASP A 57 16.33 35.37 -6.29
CA ASP A 57 17.73 35.11 -6.65
C ASP A 57 18.70 36.07 -5.92
N LEU A 58 18.34 37.34 -5.82
CA LEU A 58 19.15 38.33 -5.10
C LEU A 58 19.30 38.00 -3.60
N LEU A 59 18.27 37.44 -2.98
CA LEU A 59 18.28 37.04 -1.58
C LEU A 59 19.17 35.79 -1.32
N ALA A 60 19.65 35.12 -2.35
CA ALA A 60 20.47 33.92 -2.16
C ALA A 60 21.76 34.22 -1.38
N GLY A 61 21.93 33.54 -0.22
CA GLY A 61 23.08 33.72 0.67
C GLY A 61 23.17 35.07 1.41
N ARG A 62 22.09 35.85 1.40
CA ARG A 62 22.05 37.18 2.03
C ARG A 62 21.25 37.18 3.32
N GLU A 63 21.92 36.73 4.37
CA GLU A 63 21.31 36.50 5.68
C GLU A 63 20.64 37.76 6.27
N GLN A 64 21.31 38.93 6.19
CA GLN A 64 20.80 40.16 6.80
C GLN A 64 19.53 40.67 6.10
N GLU A 65 19.50 40.60 4.78
CA GLU A 65 18.37 40.98 3.97
C GLU A 65 17.19 40.03 4.19
N ILE A 66 17.44 38.71 4.27
CA ILE A 66 16.39 37.73 4.59
C ILE A 66 15.81 38.02 5.98
N ILE A 67 16.64 38.25 7.00
CA ILE A 67 16.17 38.57 8.36
C ILE A 67 15.35 39.87 8.36
N ALA A 68 15.76 40.89 7.62
CA ALA A 68 14.97 42.12 7.48
C ALA A 68 13.62 41.84 6.83
N GLY A 69 13.56 41.06 5.77
CA GLY A 69 12.34 40.66 5.07
C GLY A 69 11.40 39.79 5.89
N LEU A 70 11.90 38.99 6.82
CA LEU A 70 11.06 38.22 7.78
C LEU A 70 10.24 39.17 8.69
N GLY A 71 10.69 40.41 8.91
CA GLY A 71 9.99 41.44 9.65
C GLY A 71 9.14 42.40 8.79
N HIS A 72 9.01 42.16 7.49
CA HIS A 72 8.30 43.06 6.57
C HIS A 72 6.79 43.06 6.81
N GLU A 73 6.13 44.20 6.56
CA GLU A 73 4.67 44.36 6.74
C GLU A 73 3.88 43.43 5.81
N SER A 74 4.33 43.28 4.56
CA SER A 74 3.69 42.39 3.57
C SER A 74 3.93 40.93 3.89
N GLU A 75 2.84 40.17 3.96
CA GLU A 75 2.90 38.71 4.16
C GLU A 75 3.59 37.99 3.01
N ALA A 76 3.37 38.45 1.76
CA ALA A 76 4.03 37.86 0.59
C ALA A 76 5.56 37.96 0.69
N VAL A 77 6.10 39.11 1.14
CA VAL A 77 7.54 39.28 1.36
C VAL A 77 8.03 38.36 2.48
N ARG A 78 7.29 38.26 3.60
CA ARG A 78 7.64 37.33 4.69
C ARG A 78 7.71 35.90 4.21
N LEU A 79 6.70 35.42 3.46
CA LEU A 79 6.65 34.06 2.91
C LEU A 79 7.83 33.77 1.98
N MET A 80 8.21 34.72 1.11
CA MET A 80 9.40 34.59 0.26
C MET A 80 10.68 34.43 1.11
N CYS A 81 10.84 35.28 2.12
CA CYS A 81 12.02 35.24 3.00
C CYS A 81 12.06 33.99 3.86
N ILE A 82 10.92 33.45 4.30
CA ILE A 82 10.81 32.15 4.99
C ILE A 82 11.33 31.03 4.08
N ARG A 83 10.88 30.98 2.82
CA ARG A 83 11.34 29.98 1.84
C ARG A 83 12.85 30.05 1.64
N ARG A 84 13.40 31.25 1.55
CA ARG A 84 14.85 31.47 1.42
C ARG A 84 15.62 31.11 2.68
N ALA A 85 15.08 31.38 3.86
CA ALA A 85 15.68 31.02 5.13
C ALA A 85 15.80 29.47 5.31
N ALA A 86 14.86 28.71 4.72
CA ALA A 86 14.92 27.24 4.73
C ALA A 86 16.15 26.69 4.00
N ASP A 87 16.64 27.36 2.96
CA ASP A 87 17.80 26.96 2.17
C ASP A 87 19.14 27.36 2.82
N GLY A 88 19.11 28.33 3.74
CA GLY A 88 20.33 28.99 4.21
C GLY A 88 21.11 28.28 5.31
N GLY A 89 20.51 27.43 6.13
CA GLY A 89 21.15 26.65 7.19
C GLY A 89 21.84 27.46 8.32
N SER A 90 21.66 28.78 8.37
CA SER A 90 22.34 29.67 9.32
C SER A 90 21.66 29.69 10.69
N PRO A 91 22.42 29.66 11.81
CA PRO A 91 21.86 29.81 13.16
C PRO A 91 21.08 31.13 13.36
N ALA A 92 21.50 32.23 12.71
CA ALA A 92 20.83 33.50 12.83
C ALA A 92 19.48 33.51 12.08
N LEU A 93 19.41 32.88 10.90
CA LEU A 93 18.14 32.69 10.19
C LEU A 93 17.20 31.78 11.00
N LYS A 94 17.69 30.69 11.58
CA LYS A 94 16.91 29.85 12.50
C LYS A 94 16.33 30.67 13.65
N ALA A 95 17.15 31.46 14.35
CA ALA A 95 16.71 32.30 15.45
C ALA A 95 15.65 33.34 15.02
N ALA A 96 15.79 33.89 13.83
CA ALA A 96 14.83 34.83 13.27
C ALA A 96 13.48 34.12 12.94
N LEU A 97 13.52 32.92 12.38
CA LEU A 97 12.33 32.09 12.14
C LEU A 97 11.61 31.73 13.45
N VAL A 98 12.36 31.32 14.49
CA VAL A 98 11.79 31.03 15.82
C VAL A 98 11.09 32.26 16.41
N LYS A 99 11.71 33.44 16.28
CA LYS A 99 11.11 34.69 16.72
C LYS A 99 9.84 35.02 15.92
N LEU A 100 9.86 34.79 14.61
CA LEU A 100 8.69 34.98 13.76
C LEU A 100 7.57 34.03 14.14
N LEU A 101 7.86 32.73 14.40
CA LEU A 101 6.89 31.75 14.81
C LEU A 101 6.13 32.16 16.07
N ALA A 102 6.83 32.75 17.04
CA ALA A 102 6.22 33.24 18.29
C ALA A 102 5.21 34.36 18.12
N THR A 103 5.25 35.07 16.99
CA THR A 103 4.39 36.23 16.70
C THR A 103 3.52 36.06 15.46
N ALA A 104 3.72 34.93 14.74
CA ALA A 104 2.97 34.63 13.52
C ALA A 104 1.49 34.42 13.83
N SER A 105 0.64 34.97 12.99
CA SER A 105 -0.81 34.75 13.00
C SER A 105 -1.26 34.28 11.63
N GLY A 106 -2.23 33.36 11.61
CA GLY A 106 -2.71 32.71 10.39
C GLY A 106 -1.98 31.39 10.09
N ASN A 107 -2.77 30.39 9.72
CA ASN A 107 -2.30 29.01 9.56
C ASN A 107 -1.26 28.86 8.44
N GLU A 108 -1.38 29.64 7.36
CA GLU A 108 -0.45 29.59 6.24
C GLU A 108 0.96 30.05 6.66
N LEU A 109 1.05 31.21 7.30
CA LEU A 109 2.34 31.73 7.76
C LEU A 109 2.99 30.80 8.80
N VAL A 110 2.21 30.32 9.78
CA VAL A 110 2.67 29.38 10.80
C VAL A 110 3.19 28.08 10.15
N SER A 111 2.45 27.52 9.20
CA SER A 111 2.84 26.30 8.47
C SER A 111 4.16 26.48 7.72
N GLU A 112 4.33 27.60 7.01
CA GLU A 112 5.54 27.86 6.23
C GLU A 112 6.76 28.09 7.15
N VAL A 113 6.59 28.77 8.29
CA VAL A 113 7.68 28.94 9.28
C VAL A 113 8.08 27.59 9.87
N ILE A 114 7.11 26.75 10.27
CA ILE A 114 7.38 25.40 10.80
C ILE A 114 8.08 24.53 9.74
N ARG A 115 7.62 24.59 8.48
CA ARG A 115 8.26 23.90 7.36
C ARG A 115 9.73 24.32 7.20
N ALA A 116 9.99 25.62 7.25
CA ALA A 116 11.35 26.16 7.16
C ALA A 116 12.22 25.74 8.34
N LEU A 117 11.70 25.78 9.58
CA LEU A 117 12.40 25.33 10.77
C LEU A 117 12.74 23.84 10.71
N GLY A 118 11.82 23.01 10.19
CA GLY A 118 12.03 21.57 10.03
C GLY A 118 13.21 21.20 9.13
N SER A 119 13.66 22.10 8.23
CA SER A 119 14.84 21.85 7.38
C SER A 119 16.17 21.90 8.15
N TYR A 120 16.20 22.53 9.33
CA TYR A 120 17.41 22.63 10.15
C TYR A 120 17.75 21.33 10.91
N LYS A 121 16.77 20.51 11.26
CA LYS A 121 16.92 19.24 11.98
C LYS A 121 17.67 19.33 13.32
N ASP A 122 17.62 20.48 13.96
CA ASP A 122 18.31 20.74 15.22
C ASP A 122 17.47 20.29 16.42
N ALA A 123 18.10 19.63 17.39
CA ALA A 123 17.42 19.07 18.56
C ALA A 123 16.73 20.14 19.45
N ASP A 124 17.20 21.38 19.45
CA ASP A 124 16.58 22.49 20.19
C ASP A 124 15.20 22.89 19.64
N LEU A 125 14.88 22.48 18.40
CA LEU A 125 13.56 22.70 17.81
C LEU A 125 12.49 21.76 18.37
N THR A 126 12.85 20.68 19.05
CA THR A 126 11.90 19.74 19.65
C THR A 126 10.90 20.46 20.55
N GLU A 127 11.39 21.20 21.55
CA GLU A 127 10.53 21.91 22.51
C GLU A 127 9.69 23.03 21.85
N ILE A 128 10.17 23.57 20.74
CA ILE A 128 9.49 24.64 19.99
C ILE A 128 8.36 24.06 19.13
N LEU A 129 8.58 22.91 18.49
CA LEU A 129 7.62 22.35 17.51
C LEU A 129 6.61 21.38 18.14
N LEU A 130 6.94 20.70 19.26
CA LEU A 130 6.03 19.75 19.93
C LEU A 130 4.64 20.32 20.22
N PRO A 131 4.46 21.58 20.69
CA PRO A 131 3.14 22.14 20.94
C PRO A 131 2.24 22.19 19.69
N TYR A 132 2.82 22.30 18.49
CA TYR A 132 2.09 22.39 17.24
C TYR A 132 1.50 21.05 16.76
N LEU A 133 1.87 19.92 17.37
CA LEU A 133 1.20 18.63 17.15
C LEU A 133 -0.26 18.65 17.62
N LYS A 134 -0.63 19.56 18.51
CA LYS A 134 -2.01 19.74 19.02
C LYS A 134 -2.75 20.90 18.35
N HIS A 135 -2.20 21.48 17.27
CA HIS A 135 -2.83 22.58 16.56
C HIS A 135 -4.09 22.12 15.81
N ASP A 136 -5.11 23.00 15.70
CA ASP A 136 -6.37 22.65 15.04
C ASP A 136 -6.23 22.46 13.52
N ASP A 137 -5.34 23.21 12.88
CA ASP A 137 -5.10 23.14 11.44
C ASP A 137 -4.20 21.94 11.08
N TYR A 138 -4.68 21.12 10.13
CA TYR A 138 -3.96 19.93 9.68
C TYR A 138 -2.60 20.24 9.06
N SER A 139 -2.48 21.32 8.27
CA SER A 139 -1.23 21.66 7.59
C SER A 139 -0.13 22.02 8.59
N VAL A 140 -0.49 22.73 9.66
CA VAL A 140 0.41 23.05 10.77
C VAL A 140 0.89 21.78 11.46
N VAL A 141 -0.02 20.88 11.81
CA VAL A 141 0.29 19.57 12.43
C VAL A 141 1.19 18.73 11.53
N ALA A 142 0.86 18.63 10.24
CA ALA A 142 1.63 17.84 9.28
C ALA A 142 3.08 18.34 9.12
N TRP A 143 3.28 19.65 9.05
CA TRP A 143 4.63 20.21 8.97
C TRP A 143 5.39 20.10 10.28
N ALA A 144 4.72 20.23 11.43
CA ALA A 144 5.34 19.99 12.74
C ALA A 144 5.81 18.52 12.86
N MET A 145 4.99 17.55 12.49
CA MET A 145 5.37 16.12 12.49
C MET A 145 6.59 15.86 11.61
N ARG A 146 6.56 16.36 10.35
CA ARG A 146 7.67 16.17 9.41
C ARG A 146 8.98 16.80 9.89
N GLY A 147 8.89 18.01 10.45
CA GLY A 147 10.05 18.71 11.01
C GLY A 147 10.64 17.96 12.20
N LEU A 148 9.78 17.50 13.11
CA LEU A 148 10.16 16.75 14.29
C LEU A 148 10.72 15.36 13.95
N ALA A 149 10.14 14.64 13.00
CA ALA A 149 10.60 13.31 12.58
C ALA A 149 12.07 13.30 12.10
N GLY A 150 12.58 14.42 11.57
CA GLY A 150 13.98 14.58 11.17
C GLY A 150 14.96 14.83 12.32
N ILE A 151 14.48 15.04 13.56
CA ILE A 151 15.32 15.42 14.72
C ILE A 151 15.81 14.19 15.51
N HIS A 152 15.13 13.04 15.42
CA HIS A 152 15.44 11.80 16.15
C HIS A 152 15.48 11.95 17.70
N ASP A 153 14.69 12.84 18.27
CA ASP A 153 14.52 12.97 19.72
C ASP A 153 13.41 12.01 20.22
N LEU A 154 13.71 11.18 21.22
CA LEU A 154 12.77 10.22 21.78
C LEU A 154 11.50 10.87 22.35
N LYS A 155 11.56 12.13 22.78
CA LYS A 155 10.36 12.89 23.18
C LYS A 155 9.37 13.04 22.02
N VAL A 156 9.87 13.17 20.79
CA VAL A 156 9.02 13.22 19.59
C VAL A 156 8.31 11.90 19.39
N ARG A 157 9.05 10.79 19.43
CA ARG A 157 8.50 9.44 19.36
C ARG A 157 7.37 9.25 20.38
N ASP A 158 7.66 9.56 21.65
CA ASP A 158 6.71 9.37 22.75
C ASP A 158 5.46 10.26 22.59
N ALA A 159 5.62 11.49 22.08
CA ALA A 159 4.50 12.37 21.77
C ALA A 159 3.63 11.85 20.62
N LEU A 160 4.25 11.31 19.57
CA LEU A 160 3.53 10.70 18.45
C LEU A 160 2.79 9.42 18.89
N MET A 161 3.42 8.58 19.72
CA MET A 161 2.77 7.39 20.31
C MET A 161 1.57 7.77 21.18
N ALA A 162 1.70 8.80 22.01
CA ALA A 162 0.58 9.31 22.81
C ALA A 162 -0.56 9.80 21.91
N MET A 163 -0.24 10.55 20.86
CA MET A 163 -1.21 11.04 19.89
C MET A 163 -1.98 9.91 19.20
N VAL A 164 -1.29 8.85 18.80
CA VAL A 164 -1.93 7.65 18.24
C VAL A 164 -2.82 6.97 19.27
N SER A 165 -2.34 6.77 20.50
CA SER A 165 -3.09 6.09 21.56
C SER A 165 -4.35 6.87 21.98
N GLU A 166 -4.35 8.20 21.88
CA GLU A 166 -5.49 9.07 22.20
C GLU A 166 -6.44 9.25 21.00
N SER A 167 -6.10 8.73 19.82
CA SER A 167 -6.90 8.93 18.61
C SER A 167 -8.24 8.21 18.67
N ARG A 168 -9.23 8.72 17.93
CA ARG A 168 -10.57 8.14 17.86
C ARG A 168 -10.57 6.75 17.20
N GLU A 169 -9.68 6.54 16.25
CA GLU A 169 -9.56 5.32 15.46
C GLU A 169 -9.17 4.12 16.31
N VAL A 170 -8.35 4.34 17.35
CA VAL A 170 -7.94 3.30 18.31
C VAL A 170 -9.13 2.88 19.22
N HIS A 171 -10.08 3.79 19.46
CA HIS A 171 -11.22 3.53 20.35
C HIS A 171 -12.55 3.33 19.60
N ASN A 172 -12.60 3.59 18.31
CA ASN A 172 -13.80 3.48 17.50
C ASN A 172 -13.52 2.68 16.21
N VAL A 173 -14.00 1.45 16.19
CA VAL A 173 -13.80 0.52 15.06
C VAL A 173 -14.50 0.94 13.77
N ASP A 174 -15.48 1.83 13.84
CA ASP A 174 -16.23 2.33 12.68
C ASP A 174 -15.68 3.65 12.12
N ALA A 175 -14.68 4.25 12.79
CA ALA A 175 -14.05 5.47 12.31
C ALA A 175 -13.10 5.17 11.14
N GLY A 176 -13.17 5.94 10.06
CA GLY A 176 -12.09 5.99 9.07
C GLY A 176 -10.83 6.51 9.75
N CYS A 177 -9.65 6.05 9.34
CA CYS A 177 -8.40 6.58 9.86
C CYS A 177 -8.20 8.00 9.34
N ASP A 178 -8.15 8.99 10.25
CA ASP A 178 -7.91 10.37 9.86
C ASP A 178 -6.45 10.61 9.46
N LEU A 179 -6.23 11.68 8.72
CA LEU A 179 -4.90 11.99 8.18
C LEU A 179 -3.87 12.30 9.28
N ARG A 180 -4.28 12.80 10.45
CA ARG A 180 -3.36 13.11 11.56
C ARG A 180 -2.85 11.82 12.20
N THR A 181 -3.77 10.89 12.47
CA THR A 181 -3.43 9.58 13.02
C THR A 181 -2.56 8.79 12.06
N ALA A 182 -2.93 8.75 10.77
CA ALA A 182 -2.12 8.08 9.75
C ALA A 182 -0.69 8.66 9.69
N LEU A 183 -0.58 9.98 9.64
CA LEU A 183 0.71 10.67 9.60
C LEU A 183 1.53 10.45 10.87
N ALA A 184 0.90 10.39 12.04
CA ALA A 184 1.58 10.07 13.31
C ALA A 184 2.15 8.65 13.28
N VAL A 185 1.38 7.65 12.84
CA VAL A 185 1.83 6.26 12.67
C VAL A 185 3.00 6.18 11.69
N GLU A 186 2.92 6.86 10.54
CA GLU A 186 4.00 6.88 9.56
C GLU A 186 5.29 7.52 10.12
N ASN A 187 5.16 8.59 10.90
CA ASN A 187 6.34 9.31 11.43
C ASN A 187 6.96 8.61 12.65
N ILE A 188 6.23 7.80 13.40
CA ILE A 188 6.79 6.93 14.46
C ILE A 188 7.85 5.99 13.88
N ALA A 189 7.69 5.49 12.65
CA ALA A 189 8.63 4.61 11.97
C ALA A 189 10.03 5.23 11.73
N ASN A 190 10.19 6.55 11.87
CA ASN A 190 11.50 7.20 11.82
C ASN A 190 12.35 6.95 13.10
N PHE A 191 11.78 6.29 14.10
CA PHE A 191 12.44 5.89 15.34
C PHE A 191 12.52 4.35 15.42
N PRO A 192 13.37 3.68 14.62
CA PRO A 192 13.38 2.23 14.48
C PRO A 192 14.06 1.56 15.67
N ASP A 193 13.43 1.60 16.84
CA ASP A 193 13.83 0.91 18.04
C ASP A 193 12.80 -0.15 18.49
N GLU A 194 13.16 -0.95 19.49
CA GLU A 194 12.31 -2.01 20.01
C GLU A 194 10.99 -1.47 20.58
N THR A 195 11.01 -0.32 21.23
CA THR A 195 9.80 0.32 21.77
C THR A 195 8.82 0.71 20.67
N THR A 196 9.31 1.27 19.56
CA THR A 196 8.52 1.59 18.38
C THR A 196 7.95 0.34 17.73
N ALA A 197 8.78 -0.69 17.59
CA ALA A 197 8.37 -1.96 17.00
C ALA A 197 7.24 -2.61 17.80
N ASP A 198 7.41 -2.73 19.11
CA ASP A 198 6.41 -3.34 19.99
C ASP A 198 5.12 -2.51 20.08
N PHE A 199 5.24 -1.18 20.07
CA PHE A 199 4.07 -0.29 20.03
C PHE A 199 3.23 -0.51 18.76
N LEU A 200 3.84 -0.53 17.59
CA LEU A 200 3.14 -0.72 16.32
C LEU A 200 2.60 -2.16 16.17
N ILE A 201 3.36 -3.17 16.63
CA ILE A 201 2.91 -4.57 16.61
C ILE A 201 1.70 -4.77 17.51
N GLY A 202 1.59 -4.05 18.62
CA GLY A 202 0.38 -4.06 19.46
C GLY A 202 -0.91 -3.69 18.73
N PHE A 203 -0.83 -3.09 17.54
CA PHE A 203 -1.96 -2.77 16.68
C PHE A 203 -2.05 -3.62 15.40
N ILE A 204 -1.20 -4.63 15.22
CA ILE A 204 -1.14 -5.44 14.00
C ILE A 204 -2.47 -6.16 13.71
N HIS A 205 -3.21 -6.48 14.76
CA HIS A 205 -4.52 -7.14 14.73
C HIS A 205 -5.62 -6.23 15.29
N HIS A 206 -5.50 -4.91 15.11
CA HIS A 206 -6.47 -3.95 15.62
C HIS A 206 -7.83 -4.10 14.93
N ALA A 207 -8.92 -3.99 15.70
CA ALA A 207 -10.30 -4.19 15.21
C ALA A 207 -10.75 -3.15 14.17
N ASN A 208 -10.16 -1.93 14.16
CA ASN A 208 -10.40 -0.94 13.13
C ASN A 208 -9.58 -1.26 11.86
N PRO A 209 -10.21 -1.66 10.74
CA PRO A 209 -9.49 -2.10 9.55
C PRO A 209 -8.69 -0.96 8.87
N SER A 210 -9.26 0.26 8.83
CA SER A 210 -8.61 1.42 8.22
C SER A 210 -7.35 1.81 8.98
N PHE A 211 -7.40 1.81 10.32
CA PHE A 211 -6.23 2.06 11.15
C PHE A 211 -5.21 0.93 11.05
N ARG A 212 -5.65 -0.34 11.14
CA ARG A 212 -4.79 -1.52 10.99
C ARG A 212 -4.01 -1.50 9.67
N ARG A 213 -4.66 -1.11 8.55
CA ARG A 213 -4.01 -0.99 7.23
C ARG A 213 -2.84 0.00 7.26
N VAL A 214 -3.00 1.17 7.89
CA VAL A 214 -1.93 2.16 8.04
C VAL A 214 -0.77 1.56 8.86
N VAL A 215 -1.07 0.91 9.98
CA VAL A 215 -0.06 0.25 10.83
C VAL A 215 0.72 -0.81 10.05
N ILE A 216 0.04 -1.72 9.36
CA ILE A 216 0.66 -2.79 8.56
C ILE A 216 1.55 -2.22 7.46
N SER A 217 1.06 -1.20 6.74
CA SER A 217 1.85 -0.53 5.70
C SER A 217 3.11 0.13 6.26
N THR A 218 3.00 0.77 7.42
CA THR A 218 4.11 1.41 8.12
C THR A 218 5.13 0.38 8.59
N LEU A 219 4.68 -0.70 9.24
CA LEU A 219 5.54 -1.81 9.66
C LEU A 219 6.32 -2.41 8.49
N ALA A 220 5.64 -2.69 7.37
CA ALA A 220 6.29 -3.21 6.17
C ALA A 220 7.36 -2.23 5.62
N GLY A 221 7.09 -0.92 5.69
CA GLY A 221 8.01 0.14 5.28
C GLY A 221 9.28 0.23 6.14
N MET A 222 9.26 -0.20 7.41
CA MET A 222 10.44 -0.24 8.30
C MET A 222 11.48 -1.29 7.86
N GLY A 223 11.10 -2.23 7.01
CA GLY A 223 12.06 -3.14 6.37
C GLY A 223 12.70 -4.14 7.33
N GLU A 224 14.04 -4.15 7.44
CA GLU A 224 14.76 -5.12 8.29
C GLU A 224 14.66 -4.81 9.79
N ASP A 225 14.45 -3.56 10.16
CA ASP A 225 14.46 -3.12 11.56
C ASP A 225 13.29 -3.72 12.36
N ILE A 226 12.16 -4.03 11.69
CA ILE A 226 10.99 -4.62 12.33
C ILE A 226 11.07 -6.15 12.46
N LEU A 227 11.92 -6.83 11.70
CA LEU A 227 11.95 -8.30 11.63
C LEU A 227 12.14 -8.99 12.99
N PRO A 228 13.02 -8.53 13.91
CA PRO A 228 13.16 -9.17 15.22
C PRO A 228 11.86 -9.13 16.05
N ALA A 229 11.12 -8.05 15.99
CA ALA A 229 9.86 -7.92 16.71
C ALA A 229 8.73 -8.75 16.07
N LEU A 230 8.67 -8.82 14.74
CA LEU A 230 7.75 -9.71 14.02
C LEU A 230 8.07 -11.20 14.26
N GLU A 231 9.35 -11.57 14.38
CA GLU A 231 9.76 -12.93 14.72
C GLU A 231 9.26 -13.30 16.14
N ARG A 232 9.41 -12.41 17.13
CA ARG A 232 8.82 -12.60 18.47
C ARG A 232 7.29 -12.75 18.39
N CYS A 233 6.62 -11.94 17.58
CA CYS A 233 5.18 -12.04 17.36
C CYS A 233 4.77 -13.40 16.76
N LEU A 234 5.53 -13.93 15.81
CA LEU A 234 5.34 -15.29 15.27
C LEU A 234 5.52 -16.38 16.33
N GLU A 235 6.39 -16.18 17.32
CA GLU A 235 6.66 -17.15 18.38
C GLU A 235 5.59 -17.11 19.48
N THR A 236 5.25 -15.93 19.97
CA THR A 236 4.48 -15.74 21.21
C THR A 236 3.06 -15.23 20.98
N GLY A 237 2.75 -14.65 19.82
CA GLY A 237 1.43 -14.12 19.48
C GLY A 237 0.34 -15.19 19.42
N ASP A 238 -0.89 -14.72 19.43
CA ASP A 238 -2.04 -15.59 19.15
C ASP A 238 -2.07 -16.03 17.67
N LYS A 239 -3.09 -16.78 17.29
CA LYS A 239 -3.20 -17.33 15.94
C LYS A 239 -3.27 -16.26 14.86
N ASP A 240 -4.06 -15.22 15.09
CA ASP A 240 -4.32 -14.16 14.12
C ASP A 240 -3.15 -13.18 14.05
N GLU A 241 -2.52 -12.87 15.18
CA GLU A 241 -1.27 -12.10 15.26
C GLU A 241 -0.14 -12.76 14.46
N LYS A 242 0.02 -14.09 14.57
CA LYS A 242 1.02 -14.85 13.81
C LYS A 242 0.78 -14.77 12.30
N ILE A 243 -0.46 -14.88 11.85
CA ILE A 243 -0.82 -14.75 10.44
C ILE A 243 -0.47 -13.35 9.93
N MET A 244 -0.85 -12.32 10.68
CA MET A 244 -0.53 -10.93 10.33
C MET A 244 0.98 -10.67 10.31
N ALA A 245 1.72 -11.19 11.30
CA ALA A 245 3.17 -11.06 11.33
C ALA A 245 3.82 -11.73 10.11
N ALA A 246 3.38 -12.93 9.70
CA ALA A 246 3.87 -13.60 8.50
C ALA A 246 3.62 -12.76 7.23
N ASN A 247 2.43 -12.18 7.11
CA ASN A 247 2.08 -11.30 5.99
C ASN A 247 2.98 -10.05 5.95
N VAL A 248 3.18 -9.37 7.09
CA VAL A 248 4.04 -8.18 7.16
C VAL A 248 5.49 -8.53 6.84
N ILE A 249 6.02 -9.65 7.35
CA ILE A 249 7.37 -10.14 7.00
C ILE A 249 7.50 -10.30 5.49
N GLY A 250 6.51 -10.93 4.84
CA GLY A 250 6.45 -11.06 3.38
C GLY A 250 6.45 -9.70 2.66
N MET A 251 5.66 -8.74 3.15
CA MET A 251 5.55 -7.39 2.59
C MET A 251 6.86 -6.59 2.70
N THR A 252 7.73 -6.86 3.70
CA THR A 252 9.04 -6.20 3.79
C THR A 252 9.94 -6.51 2.58
N GLY A 253 9.74 -7.66 1.91
CA GLY A 253 10.57 -8.13 0.80
C GLY A 253 12.01 -8.47 1.17
N LYS A 254 12.37 -8.46 2.46
CA LYS A 254 13.76 -8.63 2.93
C LYS A 254 14.15 -10.10 3.02
N LYS A 255 15.37 -10.44 2.57
CA LYS A 255 15.85 -11.84 2.53
C LYS A 255 15.83 -12.51 3.89
N ARG A 256 16.18 -11.80 4.97
CA ARG A 256 16.12 -12.33 6.34
C ARG A 256 14.70 -12.74 6.73
N GLY A 257 13.67 -12.08 6.19
CA GLY A 257 12.27 -12.48 6.38
C GLY A 257 12.00 -13.90 5.87
N ALA A 258 12.64 -14.32 4.77
CA ALA A 258 12.50 -15.69 4.28
C ALA A 258 13.09 -16.73 5.25
N ASP A 259 14.22 -16.42 5.89
CA ASP A 259 14.81 -17.31 6.90
C ASP A 259 13.87 -17.50 8.10
N ILE A 260 13.26 -16.40 8.57
CA ILE A 260 12.27 -16.42 9.66
C ILE A 260 11.05 -17.26 9.28
N LEU A 261 10.46 -17.01 8.12
CA LEU A 261 9.26 -17.69 7.65
C LEU A 261 9.49 -19.19 7.48
N VAL A 262 10.59 -19.60 6.84
CA VAL A 262 10.92 -21.02 6.66
C VAL A 262 11.17 -21.72 8.00
N ALA A 263 11.86 -21.09 8.93
CA ALA A 263 12.08 -21.65 10.27
C ALA A 263 10.75 -21.94 11.00
N HIS A 264 9.69 -21.16 10.74
CA HIS A 264 8.38 -21.37 11.35
C HIS A 264 7.56 -22.50 10.65
N LEU A 265 7.77 -22.75 9.37
CA LEU A 265 7.24 -23.96 8.71
C LEU A 265 7.81 -25.25 9.35
N GLU A 266 9.10 -25.25 9.65
CA GLU A 266 9.81 -26.38 10.27
C GLU A 266 9.32 -26.67 11.72
N LYS A 267 8.80 -25.63 12.42
CA LYS A 267 8.23 -25.76 13.78
C LYS A 267 6.80 -26.33 13.81
N GLY A 268 6.15 -26.57 12.67
CA GLY A 268 4.83 -27.21 12.58
C GLY A 268 3.67 -26.21 12.63
N ALA A 269 3.66 -25.21 11.75
CA ALA A 269 2.58 -24.25 11.57
C ALA A 269 1.25 -24.95 11.17
N ASP A 270 0.12 -24.41 11.62
CA ASP A 270 -1.20 -24.84 11.14
C ASP A 270 -1.45 -24.37 9.69
N ALA A 271 -2.51 -24.86 9.05
CA ALA A 271 -2.78 -24.58 7.64
C ALA A 271 -2.96 -23.09 7.33
N ASN A 272 -3.55 -22.29 8.24
CA ASN A 272 -3.71 -20.85 8.08
C ASN A 272 -2.35 -20.13 8.07
N LEU A 273 -1.53 -20.44 9.07
CA LEU A 273 -0.20 -19.86 9.18
C LEU A 273 0.69 -20.29 8.01
N LYS A 274 0.61 -21.58 7.58
CA LYS A 274 1.30 -22.07 6.39
C LYS A 274 0.92 -21.28 5.14
N PHE A 275 -0.37 -21.07 4.93
CA PHE A 275 -0.87 -20.27 3.80
C PHE A 275 -0.24 -18.88 3.78
N ALA A 276 -0.31 -18.14 4.90
CA ALA A 276 0.29 -16.81 5.04
C ALA A 276 1.82 -16.83 4.84
N ILE A 277 2.51 -17.84 5.38
CA ILE A 277 3.95 -18.00 5.20
C ILE A 277 4.31 -18.21 3.73
N TYR A 278 3.61 -19.10 3.01
CA TYR A 278 3.90 -19.36 1.59
C TYR A 278 3.60 -18.15 0.71
N GLU A 279 2.54 -17.39 0.97
CA GLU A 279 2.30 -16.11 0.31
C GLU A 279 3.42 -15.10 0.62
N GLY A 280 3.85 -15.00 1.87
CA GLY A 280 4.98 -14.17 2.29
C GLY A 280 6.28 -14.55 1.57
N LEU A 281 6.60 -15.84 1.50
CA LEU A 281 7.76 -16.34 0.75
C LEU A 281 7.68 -16.00 -0.74
N GLY A 282 6.48 -16.04 -1.32
CA GLY A 282 6.25 -15.63 -2.72
C GLY A 282 6.61 -14.17 -3.00
N ARG A 283 6.49 -13.30 -2.02
CA ARG A 283 6.85 -11.86 -2.11
C ARG A 283 8.35 -11.60 -1.92
N ILE A 284 9.10 -12.55 -1.31
CA ILE A 284 10.53 -12.39 -1.01
C ILE A 284 11.38 -13.14 -2.06
N SER A 285 12.06 -12.40 -2.94
CA SER A 285 12.98 -12.98 -3.94
C SER A 285 14.29 -13.43 -3.29
N SER A 286 14.38 -14.70 -2.88
CA SER A 286 15.58 -15.29 -2.28
C SER A 286 15.69 -16.79 -2.57
N MET A 287 16.92 -17.34 -2.51
CA MET A 287 17.11 -18.79 -2.63
C MET A 287 16.41 -19.55 -1.50
N ARG A 288 16.39 -19.00 -0.30
CA ARG A 288 15.71 -19.62 0.85
C ARG A 288 14.20 -19.69 0.63
N SER A 289 13.60 -18.62 0.03
CA SER A 289 12.18 -18.66 -0.37
C SER A 289 11.92 -19.78 -1.37
N VAL A 290 12.74 -19.88 -2.41
CA VAL A 290 12.59 -20.94 -3.44
C VAL A 290 12.66 -22.34 -2.82
N ILE A 291 13.61 -22.59 -1.92
CA ILE A 291 13.73 -23.88 -1.22
C ILE A 291 12.47 -24.14 -0.40
N GLY A 292 12.05 -23.22 0.47
CA GLY A 292 10.84 -23.39 1.27
C GLY A 292 9.57 -23.61 0.44
N LEU A 293 9.45 -22.90 -0.70
CA LEU A 293 8.33 -23.09 -1.63
C LEU A 293 8.39 -24.45 -2.34
N THR A 294 9.58 -24.94 -2.75
CA THR A 294 9.70 -26.26 -3.38
C THR A 294 9.42 -27.38 -2.40
N ASP A 295 9.82 -27.25 -1.14
CA ASP A 295 9.46 -28.20 -0.07
C ASP A 295 7.95 -28.21 0.18
N GLY A 296 7.30 -27.06 0.04
CA GLY A 296 5.85 -26.90 0.13
C GLY A 296 5.04 -27.67 -0.93
N LEU A 297 5.65 -28.17 -2.00
CA LEU A 297 4.99 -29.05 -2.97
C LEU A 297 4.53 -30.40 -2.35
N ALA A 298 5.00 -30.72 -1.16
CA ALA A 298 4.56 -31.90 -0.39
C ALA A 298 3.34 -31.65 0.51
N GLU A 299 2.83 -30.43 0.57
CA GLU A 299 1.70 -30.06 1.44
C GLU A 299 0.43 -30.82 1.10
N GLY A 300 -0.29 -31.19 2.16
CA GLY A 300 -1.51 -31.99 2.08
C GLY A 300 -2.81 -31.16 1.93
N ASP A 301 -2.79 -29.86 2.14
CA ASP A 301 -3.93 -28.96 1.98
C ASP A 301 -3.92 -28.34 0.57
N ASP A 302 -5.05 -28.40 -0.14
CA ASP A 302 -5.14 -27.93 -1.53
C ASP A 302 -5.04 -26.42 -1.65
N LEU A 303 -5.56 -25.66 -0.67
CA LEU A 303 -5.50 -24.21 -0.66
C LEU A 303 -4.06 -23.75 -0.41
N VAL A 304 -3.38 -24.37 0.54
CA VAL A 304 -1.95 -24.13 0.80
C VAL A 304 -1.12 -24.46 -0.44
N LEU A 305 -1.42 -25.57 -1.13
CA LEU A 305 -0.70 -25.96 -2.35
C LEU A 305 -0.91 -24.97 -3.50
N ILE A 306 -2.11 -24.39 -3.63
CA ILE A 306 -2.38 -23.30 -4.60
C ILE A 306 -1.51 -22.07 -4.27
N ALA A 307 -1.39 -21.69 -3.00
CA ALA A 307 -0.51 -20.58 -2.59
C ALA A 307 0.96 -20.86 -2.93
N VAL A 308 1.44 -22.09 -2.66
CA VAL A 308 2.79 -22.54 -3.02
C VAL A 308 3.03 -22.42 -4.52
N VAL A 309 2.15 -22.97 -5.35
CA VAL A 309 2.31 -22.95 -6.81
C VAL A 309 2.20 -21.53 -7.38
N THR A 310 1.29 -20.70 -6.85
CA THR A 310 1.19 -19.28 -7.23
C THR A 310 2.51 -18.56 -6.94
N ALA A 311 3.10 -18.80 -5.78
CA ALA A 311 4.38 -18.22 -5.39
C ALA A 311 5.55 -18.72 -6.27
N LEU A 312 5.57 -20.01 -6.59
CA LEU A 312 6.56 -20.61 -7.49
C LEU A 312 6.45 -20.07 -8.93
N ASP A 313 5.25 -19.76 -9.42
CA ASP A 313 5.07 -19.14 -10.73
C ASP A 313 5.71 -17.73 -10.79
N HIS A 314 5.60 -16.95 -9.71
CA HIS A 314 6.28 -15.67 -9.61
C HIS A 314 7.81 -15.81 -9.63
N GLN A 315 8.35 -16.83 -8.97
CA GLN A 315 9.78 -17.10 -8.82
C GLN A 315 10.28 -18.21 -9.75
N CYS A 316 9.57 -18.48 -10.86
CA CYS A 316 9.88 -19.55 -11.79
C CYS A 316 11.31 -19.41 -12.34
N ASN A 317 12.11 -20.47 -12.17
CA ASN A 317 13.48 -20.59 -12.62
C ASN A 317 13.80 -22.08 -12.91
N PRO A 318 14.94 -22.40 -13.56
CA PRO A 318 15.26 -23.79 -13.90
C PRO A 318 15.26 -24.76 -12.70
N GLY A 319 15.66 -24.32 -11.50
CA GLY A 319 15.61 -25.13 -10.29
C GLY A 319 14.19 -25.49 -9.88
N VAL A 320 13.28 -24.53 -9.90
CA VAL A 320 11.83 -24.72 -9.65
C VAL A 320 11.24 -25.71 -10.66
N VAL A 321 11.53 -25.51 -11.95
CA VAL A 321 11.03 -26.38 -13.04
C VAL A 321 11.52 -27.82 -12.86
N LYS A 322 12.78 -28.02 -12.45
CA LYS A 322 13.33 -29.34 -12.19
C LYS A 322 12.57 -30.06 -11.07
N VAL A 323 12.35 -29.38 -9.92
CA VAL A 323 11.64 -30.00 -8.77
C VAL A 323 10.19 -30.31 -9.13
N LEU A 324 9.50 -29.39 -9.82
CA LEU A 324 8.14 -29.63 -10.31
C LEU A 324 8.07 -30.82 -11.27
N ASN A 325 9.01 -30.90 -12.21
CA ASN A 325 9.09 -32.02 -13.15
C ASN A 325 9.30 -33.38 -12.42
N GLU A 326 10.21 -33.41 -11.45
CA GLU A 326 10.45 -34.60 -10.62
C GLU A 326 9.20 -34.99 -9.81
N THR A 327 8.48 -34.01 -9.26
CA THR A 327 7.25 -34.24 -8.49
C THR A 327 6.13 -34.79 -9.39
N ILE A 328 5.92 -34.20 -10.56
CA ILE A 328 4.88 -34.64 -11.50
C ILE A 328 5.22 -36.02 -12.10
N ALA A 329 6.50 -36.31 -12.36
CA ALA A 329 6.95 -37.57 -12.94
C ALA A 329 6.71 -38.80 -12.04
N ARG A 330 6.48 -38.61 -10.73
CA ARG A 330 6.14 -39.71 -9.81
C ARG A 330 4.80 -40.35 -10.16
N GLY A 331 3.85 -39.61 -10.73
CA GLY A 331 2.54 -40.11 -11.13
C GLY A 331 1.64 -40.56 -9.97
N ASP A 332 1.94 -40.15 -8.74
CA ASP A 332 1.21 -40.43 -7.53
C ASP A 332 0.06 -39.42 -7.27
N ALA A 333 -0.65 -39.59 -6.15
CA ALA A 333 -1.74 -38.69 -5.78
C ALA A 333 -1.26 -37.23 -5.63
N GLN A 334 -0.05 -37.01 -5.10
CA GLN A 334 0.52 -35.67 -4.94
C GLN A 334 0.83 -35.03 -6.28
N SER A 335 1.32 -35.79 -7.25
CA SER A 335 1.51 -35.30 -8.64
C SER A 335 0.21 -34.76 -9.23
N GLY A 336 -0.90 -35.46 -9.00
CA GLY A 336 -2.23 -35.04 -9.44
C GLY A 336 -2.67 -33.75 -8.78
N ARG A 337 -2.39 -33.57 -7.49
CA ARG A 337 -2.71 -32.33 -6.74
C ARG A 337 -1.87 -31.15 -7.20
N VAL A 338 -0.57 -31.35 -7.41
CA VAL A 338 0.32 -30.30 -7.95
C VAL A 338 -0.13 -29.87 -9.35
N LEU A 339 -0.48 -30.82 -10.24
CA LEU A 339 -1.04 -30.48 -11.55
C LEU A 339 -2.35 -29.69 -11.41
N SER A 340 -3.25 -30.10 -10.52
CA SER A 340 -4.49 -29.36 -10.26
C SER A 340 -4.19 -27.95 -9.76
N ALA A 341 -3.23 -27.79 -8.84
CA ALA A 341 -2.83 -26.48 -8.34
C ALA A 341 -2.24 -25.58 -9.44
N ILE A 342 -1.42 -26.12 -10.36
CA ILE A 342 -0.88 -25.38 -11.52
C ILE A 342 -2.03 -24.85 -12.40
N ILE A 343 -3.05 -25.66 -12.63
CA ILE A 343 -4.17 -25.29 -13.48
C ILE A 343 -5.05 -24.26 -12.77
N THR A 344 -5.44 -24.53 -11.53
CA THR A 344 -6.31 -23.66 -10.72
C THR A 344 -5.65 -22.30 -10.47
N SER A 345 -4.34 -22.24 -10.22
CA SER A 345 -3.61 -20.98 -10.02
C SER A 345 -3.25 -20.23 -11.31
N HIS A 346 -3.62 -20.77 -12.47
CA HIS A 346 -3.20 -20.22 -13.78
C HIS A 346 -1.68 -19.96 -13.84
N ALA A 347 -0.86 -20.85 -13.31
CA ALA A 347 0.59 -20.71 -13.22
C ALA A 347 1.25 -20.81 -14.61
N ARG A 348 1.16 -19.73 -15.40
CA ARG A 348 1.52 -19.71 -16.84
C ARG A 348 3.01 -19.88 -17.08
N LYS A 349 3.87 -19.28 -16.22
CA LYS A 349 5.33 -19.41 -16.39
C LYS A 349 5.78 -20.83 -16.10
N VAL A 350 5.28 -21.41 -15.01
CA VAL A 350 5.51 -22.83 -14.65
C VAL A 350 4.98 -23.73 -15.74
N PHE A 351 3.76 -23.52 -16.22
CA PHE A 351 3.17 -24.29 -17.31
C PHE A 351 4.04 -24.24 -18.58
N ALA A 352 4.42 -23.02 -19.02
CA ALA A 352 5.23 -22.83 -20.23
C ALA A 352 6.59 -23.54 -20.13
N ALA A 353 7.26 -23.43 -18.98
CA ALA A 353 8.55 -24.06 -18.76
C ALA A 353 8.43 -25.60 -18.72
N LEU A 354 7.46 -26.15 -18.00
CA LEU A 354 7.20 -27.58 -17.99
C LEU A 354 6.78 -28.13 -19.37
N TYR A 355 6.01 -27.39 -20.11
CA TYR A 355 5.59 -27.75 -21.48
C TYR A 355 6.76 -27.82 -22.46
N THR A 356 7.70 -26.87 -22.36
CA THR A 356 8.83 -26.74 -23.32
C THR A 356 10.06 -27.56 -22.91
N GLU A 357 10.35 -27.65 -21.61
CA GLU A 357 11.62 -28.16 -21.09
C GLU A 357 11.50 -29.57 -20.49
N SER A 358 10.28 -30.08 -20.26
CA SER A 358 10.09 -31.37 -19.60
C SER A 358 9.25 -32.36 -20.42
N GLY A 359 9.30 -33.63 -20.05
CA GLY A 359 8.46 -34.69 -20.62
C GLY A 359 6.99 -34.65 -20.16
N GLN A 360 6.55 -33.64 -19.43
CA GLN A 360 5.24 -33.57 -18.75
C GLN A 360 4.12 -32.98 -19.62
N ARG A 361 4.37 -32.66 -20.88
CA ARG A 361 3.39 -32.07 -21.80
C ARG A 361 2.04 -32.81 -21.78
N GLY A 362 2.04 -34.16 -21.88
CA GLY A 362 0.83 -34.94 -21.89
C GLY A 362 0.04 -34.82 -20.57
N SER A 363 0.73 -34.86 -19.43
CA SER A 363 0.12 -34.74 -18.09
C SER A 363 -0.49 -33.33 -17.90
N LEU A 364 0.19 -32.27 -18.36
CA LEU A 364 -0.31 -30.90 -18.30
C LEU A 364 -1.57 -30.71 -19.13
N LEU A 365 -1.56 -31.16 -20.40
CA LEU A 365 -2.73 -31.02 -21.29
C LEU A 365 -3.92 -31.83 -20.78
N ALA A 366 -3.68 -33.04 -20.26
CA ALA A 366 -4.71 -33.86 -19.62
C ALA A 366 -5.30 -33.18 -18.39
N ALA A 367 -4.45 -32.54 -17.56
CA ALA A 367 -4.92 -31.79 -16.39
C ALA A 367 -5.74 -30.55 -16.79
N VAL A 368 -5.32 -29.78 -17.80
CA VAL A 368 -6.08 -28.64 -18.35
C VAL A 368 -7.45 -29.10 -18.84
N GLN A 369 -7.51 -30.14 -19.66
CA GLN A 369 -8.80 -30.64 -20.19
C GLN A 369 -9.70 -31.21 -19.09
N LYS A 370 -9.12 -31.91 -18.12
CA LYS A 370 -9.85 -32.50 -16.99
C LYS A 370 -10.42 -31.44 -16.04
N SER A 371 -9.83 -30.26 -15.94
CA SER A 371 -10.33 -29.21 -15.06
C SER A 371 -11.75 -28.77 -15.40
N GLY A 372 -12.14 -28.85 -16.68
CA GLY A 372 -13.43 -28.34 -17.14
C GLY A 372 -13.58 -26.83 -17.02
N ASP A 373 -12.56 -26.13 -16.54
CA ASP A 373 -12.56 -24.69 -16.33
C ASP A 373 -12.28 -23.96 -17.66
N HIS A 374 -13.30 -23.32 -18.20
CA HIS A 374 -13.20 -22.61 -19.48
C HIS A 374 -12.20 -21.45 -19.45
N GLU A 375 -12.09 -20.76 -18.32
CA GLU A 375 -11.11 -19.65 -18.17
C GLU A 375 -9.69 -20.20 -18.14
N ALA A 376 -9.44 -21.25 -17.36
CA ALA A 376 -8.15 -21.92 -17.32
C ALA A 376 -7.78 -22.48 -18.70
N ILE A 377 -8.70 -23.20 -19.36
CA ILE A 377 -8.48 -23.73 -20.72
C ILE A 377 -8.15 -22.57 -21.69
N GLY A 378 -8.90 -21.47 -21.64
CA GLY A 378 -8.65 -20.28 -22.44
C GLY A 378 -7.27 -19.66 -22.18
N ALA A 379 -6.90 -19.51 -20.90
CA ALA A 379 -5.60 -18.97 -20.49
C ALA A 379 -4.42 -19.82 -20.97
N PHE A 380 -4.51 -21.17 -20.85
CA PHE A 380 -3.45 -22.06 -21.29
C PHE A 380 -3.40 -22.21 -22.82
N ARG A 381 -4.53 -22.13 -23.54
CA ARG A 381 -4.54 -22.01 -25.01
C ARG A 381 -3.82 -20.74 -25.48
N ALA A 382 -4.06 -19.60 -24.80
CA ALA A 382 -3.35 -18.36 -25.10
C ALA A 382 -1.84 -18.49 -24.82
N GLU A 383 -1.46 -19.17 -23.74
CA GLU A 383 -0.04 -19.43 -23.43
C GLU A 383 0.62 -20.35 -24.45
N LEU A 384 -0.07 -21.42 -24.88
CA LEU A 384 0.40 -22.27 -25.98
C LEU A 384 0.57 -21.50 -27.30
N ALA A 385 -0.36 -20.59 -27.61
CA ALA A 385 -0.24 -19.72 -28.79
C ALA A 385 1.00 -18.80 -28.68
N ARG A 386 1.34 -18.33 -27.46
CA ARG A 386 2.54 -17.53 -27.20
C ARG A 386 3.83 -18.34 -27.36
N ILE A 387 3.83 -19.60 -26.91
CA ILE A 387 4.94 -20.53 -27.09
C ILE A 387 5.18 -20.79 -28.60
N GLY A 388 4.10 -21.00 -29.34
CA GLY A 388 4.14 -21.16 -30.79
C GLY A 388 4.66 -22.52 -31.26
N GLY A 389 4.81 -22.67 -32.58
CA GLY A 389 5.28 -23.90 -33.21
C GLY A 389 4.14 -24.86 -33.57
N GLU A 390 4.45 -25.82 -34.47
CA GLU A 390 3.45 -26.77 -35.00
C GLU A 390 2.82 -27.66 -33.92
N GLN A 391 3.61 -28.00 -32.87
CA GLN A 391 3.14 -28.84 -31.82
C GLN A 391 2.15 -28.13 -30.89
N ALA A 392 2.45 -26.87 -30.48
CA ALA A 392 1.54 -26.08 -29.69
C ALA A 392 0.22 -25.80 -30.44
N ALA A 393 0.28 -25.59 -31.76
CA ALA A 393 -0.92 -25.41 -32.58
C ALA A 393 -1.83 -26.67 -32.57
N LYS A 394 -1.23 -27.88 -32.64
CA LYS A 394 -1.96 -29.14 -32.53
C LYS A 394 -2.61 -29.30 -31.14
N ASP A 395 -1.87 -28.95 -30.08
CA ASP A 395 -2.35 -29.06 -28.71
C ASP A 395 -3.48 -28.08 -28.39
N ILE A 396 -3.44 -26.86 -28.95
CA ILE A 396 -4.55 -25.90 -28.85
C ILE A 396 -5.84 -26.48 -29.44
N GLN A 397 -5.74 -27.22 -30.58
CA GLN A 397 -6.90 -27.85 -31.19
C GLN A 397 -7.47 -29.02 -30.34
N GLN A 398 -6.64 -29.71 -29.56
CA GLN A 398 -7.07 -30.77 -28.66
C GLN A 398 -7.76 -30.24 -27.40
N LEU A 399 -7.40 -29.05 -26.93
CA LEU A 399 -8.05 -28.39 -25.78
C LEU A 399 -9.39 -27.80 -26.24
N SER A 400 -10.45 -28.60 -26.19
CA SER A 400 -11.80 -28.14 -26.53
C SER A 400 -12.39 -27.31 -25.40
N LEU A 401 -12.91 -26.13 -25.76
CA LEU A 401 -13.85 -25.41 -24.92
C LEU A 401 -15.20 -26.16 -25.09
N GLY A 402 -15.70 -26.81 -24.03
CA GLY A 402 -17.05 -27.34 -24.01
C GLY A 402 -18.07 -26.24 -24.35
N GLU A 403 -19.32 -26.61 -24.71
CA GLU A 403 -20.38 -25.63 -24.87
C GLU A 403 -20.57 -24.88 -23.53
N VAL A 404 -20.47 -23.56 -23.56
CA VAL A 404 -20.79 -22.69 -22.40
C VAL A 404 -22.31 -22.75 -22.26
N GLY A 405 -22.81 -23.57 -21.33
CA GLY A 405 -24.20 -23.44 -20.87
C GLY A 405 -24.44 -22.02 -20.35
N ALA A 406 -25.63 -21.47 -20.52
CA ALA A 406 -25.99 -20.18 -19.96
C ALA A 406 -25.70 -20.20 -18.45
N LYS A 407 -24.80 -19.34 -18.00
CA LYS A 407 -24.44 -19.22 -16.58
C LYS A 407 -25.62 -18.57 -15.85
N GLU A 408 -26.26 -19.32 -14.95
CA GLU A 408 -27.47 -18.86 -14.25
C GLU A 408 -27.19 -17.84 -13.14
N LYS A 409 -25.98 -17.83 -12.58
CA LYS A 409 -25.60 -17.00 -11.42
C LYS A 409 -24.28 -16.28 -11.62
N ARG A 410 -24.23 -15.01 -11.17
CA ARG A 410 -23.06 -14.13 -11.31
C ARG A 410 -22.51 -13.73 -9.94
N ILE A 411 -21.22 -13.89 -9.77
CA ILE A 411 -20.48 -13.60 -8.52
C ILE A 411 -19.41 -12.54 -8.77
N LEU A 412 -19.30 -11.56 -7.88
CA LEU A 412 -18.15 -10.65 -7.81
C LEU A 412 -17.29 -11.05 -6.61
N ALA A 413 -16.01 -11.32 -6.81
CA ALA A 413 -15.08 -11.66 -5.72
C ALA A 413 -13.94 -10.65 -5.64
N ALA A 414 -13.70 -10.12 -4.43
CA ALA A 414 -12.62 -9.23 -4.10
C ALA A 414 -11.69 -9.88 -3.05
N ASP A 415 -10.40 -10.01 -3.38
CA ASP A 415 -9.39 -10.59 -2.48
C ASP A 415 -8.01 -10.14 -2.97
N ASP A 416 -7.11 -9.71 -2.07
CA ASP A 416 -5.76 -9.28 -2.47
C ASP A 416 -4.81 -10.47 -2.70
N SER A 417 -5.21 -11.66 -2.28
CA SER A 417 -4.52 -12.92 -2.54
C SER A 417 -4.90 -13.48 -3.91
N LYS A 418 -3.95 -13.49 -4.84
CA LYS A 418 -4.15 -14.15 -6.15
C LYS A 418 -4.50 -15.62 -6.02
N ALA A 419 -3.93 -16.31 -5.03
CA ALA A 419 -4.24 -17.72 -4.76
C ALA A 419 -5.72 -17.89 -4.41
N MET A 420 -6.29 -16.99 -3.60
CA MET A 420 -7.71 -17.00 -3.27
C MET A 420 -8.59 -16.69 -4.48
N LEU A 421 -8.23 -15.68 -5.27
CA LEU A 421 -8.98 -15.38 -6.50
C LEU A 421 -9.02 -16.58 -7.45
N PHE A 422 -7.91 -17.28 -7.61
CA PHE A 422 -7.86 -18.51 -8.40
C PHE A 422 -8.68 -19.65 -7.80
N PHE A 423 -8.64 -19.79 -6.48
CA PHE A 423 -9.47 -20.77 -5.79
C PHE A 423 -10.97 -20.50 -6.03
N TYR A 424 -11.42 -19.26 -5.88
CA TYR A 424 -12.81 -18.87 -6.14
C TYR A 424 -13.21 -19.16 -7.59
N LYS A 425 -12.32 -18.89 -8.55
CA LYS A 425 -12.56 -19.21 -9.98
C LYS A 425 -12.77 -20.69 -10.20
N GLY A 426 -11.92 -21.53 -9.62
CA GLY A 426 -12.06 -22.98 -9.73
C GLY A 426 -13.37 -23.50 -9.12
N VAL A 427 -13.83 -22.91 -8.00
CA VAL A 427 -15.12 -23.30 -7.40
C VAL A 427 -16.30 -22.80 -8.24
N ALA A 428 -16.27 -21.57 -8.72
CA ALA A 428 -17.33 -21.03 -9.56
C ALA A 428 -17.49 -21.82 -10.88
N ALA A 429 -16.36 -22.22 -11.48
CA ALA A 429 -16.36 -23.07 -12.67
C ALA A 429 -17.04 -24.43 -12.40
N ASP A 430 -16.71 -25.08 -11.26
CA ASP A 430 -17.35 -26.34 -10.86
C ASP A 430 -18.86 -26.22 -10.64
N LEU A 431 -19.33 -25.05 -10.20
CA LEU A 431 -20.74 -24.76 -9.96
C LEU A 431 -21.48 -24.22 -11.20
N GLY A 432 -20.77 -24.02 -12.31
CA GLY A 432 -21.35 -23.45 -13.55
C GLY A 432 -21.73 -21.96 -13.42
N MET A 433 -21.09 -21.24 -12.48
CA MET A 433 -21.36 -19.82 -12.19
C MET A 433 -20.38 -18.90 -12.91
N GLU A 434 -20.82 -17.68 -13.23
CA GLU A 434 -19.93 -16.63 -13.71
C GLU A 434 -19.26 -15.93 -12.53
N LEU A 435 -17.94 -15.75 -12.58
CA LEU A 435 -17.17 -15.05 -11.55
C LEU A 435 -16.35 -13.94 -12.15
N ILE A 436 -16.55 -12.73 -11.63
CA ILE A 436 -15.65 -11.59 -11.85
C ILE A 436 -14.76 -11.45 -10.63
N THR A 437 -13.44 -11.30 -10.83
CA THR A 437 -12.48 -11.15 -9.73
C THR A 437 -11.76 -9.81 -9.78
N VAL A 438 -11.56 -9.21 -8.62
CA VAL A 438 -10.83 -7.95 -8.44
C VAL A 438 -9.91 -8.06 -7.23
N GLU A 439 -8.84 -7.25 -7.19
CA GLU A 439 -7.75 -7.39 -6.22
C GLU A 439 -7.95 -6.57 -4.93
N ASP A 440 -8.99 -5.73 -4.87
CA ASP A 440 -9.31 -4.94 -3.67
C ASP A 440 -10.77 -4.46 -3.67
N GLY A 441 -11.24 -3.98 -2.51
CA GLY A 441 -12.61 -3.50 -2.35
C GLY A 441 -12.93 -2.25 -3.15
N LYS A 442 -11.94 -1.38 -3.41
CA LYS A 442 -12.15 -0.18 -4.23
C LYS A 442 -12.45 -0.55 -5.67
N LYS A 443 -11.69 -1.50 -6.24
CA LYS A 443 -11.96 -2.03 -7.58
C LYS A 443 -13.32 -2.73 -7.65
N ALA A 444 -13.72 -3.46 -6.58
CA ALA A 444 -15.04 -4.06 -6.51
C ALA A 444 -16.16 -3.01 -6.52
N PHE A 445 -15.99 -1.96 -5.72
CA PHE A 445 -16.95 -0.86 -5.68
C PHE A 445 -17.05 -0.13 -7.03
N ASP A 446 -15.92 0.15 -7.67
CA ASP A 446 -15.90 0.80 -8.98
C ASP A 446 -16.53 -0.10 -10.06
N TYR A 447 -16.33 -1.42 -9.97
CA TYR A 447 -16.97 -2.38 -10.87
C TYR A 447 -18.49 -2.41 -10.70
N LEU A 448 -18.99 -2.42 -9.46
CA LEU A 448 -20.43 -2.36 -9.16
C LEU A 448 -21.10 -1.09 -9.69
N GLN A 449 -20.37 0.02 -9.82
CA GLN A 449 -20.90 1.24 -10.45
C GLN A 449 -21.10 1.10 -11.97
N MET A 450 -20.34 0.22 -12.62
CA MET A 450 -20.45 -0.03 -14.07
C MET A 450 -21.44 -1.16 -14.38
N ASP A 451 -21.44 -2.20 -13.57
CA ASP A 451 -22.26 -3.39 -13.69
C ASP A 451 -22.61 -3.91 -12.30
N SER A 452 -23.89 -3.85 -11.94
CA SER A 452 -24.38 -4.25 -10.61
C SER A 452 -25.23 -5.53 -10.63
N GLU A 453 -25.29 -6.23 -11.75
CA GLU A 453 -26.08 -7.46 -11.89
C GLU A 453 -25.33 -8.67 -11.33
N PHE A 454 -25.18 -8.73 -9.99
CA PHE A 454 -24.58 -9.84 -9.29
C PHE A 454 -25.55 -10.48 -8.31
N ASP A 455 -25.48 -11.81 -8.22
CA ASP A 455 -26.27 -12.63 -7.28
C ASP A 455 -25.56 -12.83 -5.94
N LEU A 456 -24.24 -12.65 -5.89
CA LEU A 456 -23.41 -12.80 -4.68
C LEU A 456 -22.15 -11.94 -4.81
N ILE A 457 -21.76 -11.33 -3.71
CA ILE A 457 -20.43 -10.71 -3.56
C ILE A 457 -19.64 -11.52 -2.55
N ILE A 458 -18.40 -11.91 -2.91
CA ILE A 458 -17.42 -12.51 -2.01
C ILE A 458 -16.36 -11.46 -1.76
N THR A 459 -15.99 -11.23 -0.51
CA THR A 459 -14.95 -10.26 -0.17
C THR A 459 -14.03 -10.78 0.91
N ASP A 460 -12.73 -10.58 0.75
CA ASP A 460 -11.81 -10.68 1.87
C ASP A 460 -12.04 -9.53 2.86
N MET A 461 -11.71 -9.74 4.12
CA MET A 461 -11.82 -8.70 5.15
C MET A 461 -10.70 -7.67 5.02
N ASN A 462 -9.48 -8.12 4.76
CA ASN A 462 -8.25 -7.32 4.85
C ASN A 462 -7.65 -7.07 3.47
N MET A 463 -8.09 -6.03 2.79
CA MET A 463 -7.59 -5.66 1.46
C MET A 463 -7.01 -4.25 1.45
N PRO A 464 -6.06 -3.95 0.54
CA PRO A 464 -5.58 -2.58 0.33
C PRO A 464 -6.69 -1.67 -0.24
N ASN A 465 -6.50 -0.37 -0.18
CA ASN A 465 -7.37 0.70 -0.72
C ASN A 465 -8.75 0.78 -0.05
N MET A 466 -9.53 -0.30 -0.06
CA MET A 466 -10.83 -0.44 0.60
C MET A 466 -10.95 -1.86 1.11
N ASP A 467 -11.15 -2.04 2.41
CA ASP A 467 -11.32 -3.34 3.04
C ASP A 467 -12.75 -3.90 2.86
N GLY A 468 -12.96 -5.17 3.24
CA GLY A 468 -14.24 -5.84 3.02
C GLY A 468 -15.38 -5.27 3.86
N LEU A 469 -15.10 -4.70 5.05
CA LEU A 469 -16.11 -4.05 5.88
C LEU A 469 -16.51 -2.70 5.28
N GLU A 470 -15.55 -1.91 4.84
CA GLU A 470 -15.80 -0.64 4.12
C GLU A 470 -16.61 -0.89 2.86
N LEU A 471 -16.19 -1.86 2.03
CA LEU A 471 -16.93 -2.27 0.82
C LEU A 471 -18.39 -2.65 1.15
N THR A 472 -18.58 -3.49 2.16
CA THR A 472 -19.92 -3.94 2.57
C THR A 472 -20.78 -2.77 3.01
N ARG A 473 -20.25 -1.83 3.81
CA ARG A 473 -20.98 -0.63 4.23
C ARG A 473 -21.39 0.23 3.03
N GLU A 474 -20.50 0.43 2.06
CA GLU A 474 -20.80 1.19 0.84
C GLU A 474 -21.87 0.49 -0.03
N ILE A 475 -21.83 -0.85 -0.13
CA ILE A 475 -22.88 -1.64 -0.78
C ILE A 475 -24.23 -1.43 -0.09
N ARG A 476 -24.29 -1.48 1.25
CA ARG A 476 -25.54 -1.32 2.01
C ARG A 476 -26.12 0.09 1.97
N LYS A 477 -25.32 1.12 1.70
CA LYS A 477 -25.80 2.50 1.49
C LYS A 477 -26.55 2.69 0.18
N LYS A 478 -26.36 1.81 -0.82
CA LYS A 478 -26.98 1.91 -2.14
C LYS A 478 -28.23 1.03 -2.19
N PRO A 479 -29.44 1.58 -2.35
CA PRO A 479 -30.68 0.80 -2.35
C PRO A 479 -30.71 -0.33 -3.40
N GLU A 480 -30.10 -0.09 -4.56
CA GLU A 480 -29.99 -1.05 -5.67
C GLU A 480 -29.11 -2.26 -5.36
N TRP A 481 -28.12 -2.11 -4.46
CA TRP A 481 -27.17 -3.17 -4.09
C TRP A 481 -27.44 -3.76 -2.70
N ALA A 482 -28.26 -3.08 -1.89
CA ALA A 482 -28.45 -3.40 -0.48
C ALA A 482 -28.95 -4.83 -0.22
N LYS A 483 -29.57 -5.46 -1.22
CA LYS A 483 -30.10 -6.84 -1.14
C LYS A 483 -29.13 -7.89 -1.66
N ILE A 484 -28.04 -7.52 -2.34
CA ILE A 484 -27.05 -8.50 -2.82
C ILE A 484 -26.41 -9.16 -1.60
N PRO A 485 -26.45 -10.50 -1.49
CA PRO A 485 -25.80 -11.19 -0.39
C PRO A 485 -24.27 -10.98 -0.46
N VAL A 486 -23.65 -10.78 0.71
CA VAL A 486 -22.20 -10.61 0.85
C VAL A 486 -21.67 -11.74 1.74
N LEU A 487 -20.77 -12.55 1.18
CA LEU A 487 -20.01 -13.58 1.88
C LEU A 487 -18.61 -13.05 2.16
N MET A 488 -18.24 -12.92 3.42
CA MET A 488 -16.91 -12.50 3.82
C MET A 488 -16.01 -13.69 4.09
N ALA A 489 -14.87 -13.76 3.38
CA ALA A 489 -13.83 -14.76 3.62
C ALA A 489 -12.70 -14.10 4.44
N THR A 490 -12.37 -14.66 5.60
CA THR A 490 -11.40 -14.05 6.52
C THR A 490 -10.49 -15.10 7.14
N THR A 491 -9.24 -14.72 7.42
CA THR A 491 -8.32 -15.52 8.23
C THR A 491 -8.61 -15.38 9.73
N GLU A 492 -9.42 -14.41 10.11
CA GLU A 492 -9.69 -14.06 11.49
C GLU A 492 -10.87 -14.86 12.05
N SER A 493 -10.68 -15.41 13.25
CA SER A 493 -11.65 -16.28 13.92
C SER A 493 -12.37 -15.64 15.11
N GLU A 494 -12.01 -14.41 15.48
CA GLU A 494 -12.52 -13.77 16.69
C GLU A 494 -14.01 -13.39 16.62
N LYS A 495 -14.71 -13.59 17.74
CA LYS A 495 -16.13 -13.20 17.89
C LYS A 495 -16.37 -11.72 17.61
N THR A 496 -15.42 -10.86 17.98
CA THR A 496 -15.49 -9.41 17.78
C THR A 496 -15.53 -9.04 16.30
N GLN A 497 -14.71 -9.68 15.48
CA GLN A 497 -14.67 -9.43 14.02
C GLN A 497 -15.94 -9.93 13.34
N SER A 498 -16.47 -11.07 13.78
CA SER A 498 -17.76 -11.59 13.30
C SER A 498 -18.92 -10.65 13.62
N GLU A 499 -18.89 -9.98 14.77
CA GLU A 499 -19.90 -9.00 15.17
C GLU A 499 -19.79 -7.72 14.32
N LEU A 500 -18.57 -7.23 14.08
CA LEU A 500 -18.32 -6.08 13.21
C LEU A 500 -18.77 -6.36 11.76
N ALA A 501 -18.52 -7.56 11.26
CA ALA A 501 -18.96 -7.97 9.94
C ALA A 501 -20.51 -7.97 9.84
N ARG A 502 -21.21 -8.46 10.86
CA ARG A 502 -22.67 -8.42 10.93
C ARG A 502 -23.20 -6.99 10.98
N GLN A 503 -22.60 -6.14 11.80
CA GLN A 503 -22.98 -4.72 11.90
C GLN A 503 -22.76 -3.97 10.58
N ALA A 504 -21.71 -4.32 9.83
CA ALA A 504 -21.47 -3.79 8.49
C ALA A 504 -22.51 -4.28 7.45
N GLY A 505 -23.28 -5.33 7.77
CA GLY A 505 -24.31 -5.90 6.89
C GLY A 505 -23.82 -7.08 6.04
N VAL A 506 -22.74 -7.75 6.46
CA VAL A 506 -22.29 -9.02 5.86
C VAL A 506 -23.38 -10.07 6.07
N THR A 507 -23.71 -10.83 5.03
CA THR A 507 -24.77 -11.83 5.09
C THR A 507 -24.29 -13.10 5.81
N ASP A 508 -23.09 -13.54 5.49
CA ASP A 508 -22.44 -14.69 6.14
C ASP A 508 -20.92 -14.60 5.99
N PHE A 509 -20.17 -15.41 6.73
CA PHE A 509 -18.71 -15.43 6.66
C PHE A 509 -18.16 -16.86 6.67
N ILE A 510 -16.93 -17.02 6.16
CA ILE A 510 -16.18 -18.27 6.16
C ILE A 510 -14.73 -17.98 6.56
N THR A 511 -14.19 -18.80 7.47
CA THR A 511 -12.81 -18.64 7.97
C THR A 511 -11.84 -19.42 7.10
N LYS A 512 -10.83 -18.75 6.57
CA LYS A 512 -9.70 -19.34 5.83
C LYS A 512 -8.77 -20.09 6.79
N PRO A 513 -8.16 -21.24 6.37
CA PRO A 513 -8.44 -21.95 5.14
C PRO A 513 -9.73 -22.77 5.25
N PHE A 514 -10.38 -22.96 4.14
CA PHE A 514 -11.57 -23.80 4.03
C PHE A 514 -11.41 -24.78 2.86
N SER A 515 -12.04 -25.94 2.97
CA SER A 515 -12.03 -26.89 1.87
C SER A 515 -12.91 -26.42 0.72
N LYS A 516 -12.66 -26.97 -0.47
CA LYS A 516 -13.48 -26.70 -1.66
C LYS A 516 -14.95 -27.07 -1.43
N ASP A 517 -15.20 -28.16 -0.70
CA ASP A 517 -16.53 -28.65 -0.40
C ASP A 517 -17.26 -27.76 0.62
N ASP A 518 -16.56 -27.29 1.67
CA ASP A 518 -17.12 -26.34 2.64
C ASP A 518 -17.53 -25.05 1.96
N PHE A 519 -16.69 -24.54 1.07
CA PHE A 519 -16.95 -23.30 0.34
C PHE A 519 -18.12 -23.46 -0.64
N LYS A 520 -18.19 -24.57 -1.39
CA LYS A 520 -19.34 -24.91 -2.23
C LYS A 520 -20.64 -24.99 -1.44
N ALA A 521 -20.61 -25.65 -0.29
CA ALA A 521 -21.77 -25.76 0.59
C ALA A 521 -22.20 -24.38 1.13
N LYS A 522 -21.25 -23.49 1.40
CA LYS A 522 -21.51 -22.14 1.86
C LYS A 522 -22.20 -21.30 0.75
N ILE A 523 -21.63 -21.31 -0.46
CA ILE A 523 -22.22 -20.64 -1.63
C ILE A 523 -23.64 -21.16 -1.92
N GLY A 524 -23.83 -22.50 -1.88
CA GLY A 524 -25.13 -23.10 -2.09
C GLY A 524 -26.20 -22.60 -1.12
N ARG A 525 -25.86 -22.35 0.14
CA ARG A 525 -26.77 -21.78 1.15
C ARG A 525 -27.12 -20.31 0.88
N MET A 526 -26.25 -19.56 0.20
CA MET A 526 -26.50 -18.15 -0.14
C MET A 526 -27.54 -18.01 -1.25
N PHE A 527 -27.77 -19.08 -2.03
CA PHE A 527 -28.73 -19.10 -3.13
C PHE A 527 -30.01 -19.90 -2.80
N ALA A 528 -30.09 -20.54 -1.64
CA ALA A 528 -31.27 -21.25 -1.15
C ALA A 528 -32.26 -20.28 -0.48
#